data_8da6cfdca5141d92448ad823049ee552
#
_entry.id   8da6cfdca5141d92448ad823049ee552
#
_cell.length_a   1.000
_cell.length_b   1.000
_cell.length_c   1.000
_cell.angle_alpha   90.00
_cell.angle_beta   90.00
_cell.angle_gamma   90.00
#
_symmetry.space_group_name_H-M   'P 1'
#
loop_
_entity.id
_entity.type
_entity.pdbx_description
1 polymer ?
#
loop_
_entity_poly.entity_id
_entity_poly.type
_entity_poly.pdbx_seq_one_letter_code
_entity_poly.pdbx_strand_id
1 'polypeptide(L)'
;MYTIGQVSEMFDIPVSTLRYYDKEGLFPNLERAGNIRRFGENELELLRIIECLKKTGLEIKDIKRFVDMVQEGPSTYAERRQLFEARKERTEQEIARLQRALAMVKFKCWYYETAQKDGGEERLAKIIPDGL
;
A
#
# COMPACT_ATOMS: atom_id res chain seq x y z
N MET A 1 9.12 -0.49 -27.52
CA MET A 1 9.32 -1.63 -26.61
C MET A 1 10.55 -1.40 -25.74
N TYR A 2 10.46 -1.78 -24.48
CA TYR A 2 11.50 -1.54 -23.49
C TYR A 2 11.98 -2.86 -22.89
N THR A 3 13.26 -2.90 -22.53
CA THR A 3 13.82 -4.03 -21.77
C THR A 3 13.47 -3.90 -20.30
N ILE A 4 13.57 -5.00 -19.54
CA ILE A 4 13.36 -4.96 -18.09
C ILE A 4 14.32 -4.00 -17.38
N GLY A 5 15.56 -3.89 -17.86
CA GLY A 5 16.53 -2.94 -17.31
C GLY A 5 16.11 -1.49 -17.52
N GLN A 6 15.61 -1.16 -18.71
CA GLN A 6 15.10 0.17 -19.02
C GLN A 6 13.89 0.52 -18.14
N VAL A 7 12.95 -0.41 -17.98
CA VAL A 7 11.76 -0.20 -17.13
C VAL A 7 12.17 -0.03 -15.67
N SER A 8 13.14 -0.80 -15.19
CA SER A 8 13.71 -0.68 -13.85
C SER A 8 14.23 0.75 -13.59
N GLU A 9 14.96 1.31 -14.54
CA GLU A 9 15.46 2.68 -14.43
C GLU A 9 14.35 3.72 -14.50
N MET A 10 13.40 3.55 -15.43
CA MET A 10 12.30 4.50 -15.63
C MET A 10 11.40 4.63 -14.39
N PHE A 11 11.19 3.54 -13.67
CA PHE A 11 10.26 3.48 -12.54
C PHE A 11 10.96 3.45 -11.18
N ASP A 12 12.29 3.38 -11.18
CA ASP A 12 13.08 3.21 -9.96
C ASP A 12 12.62 1.98 -9.16
N ILE A 13 12.46 0.87 -9.87
CA ILE A 13 12.04 -0.43 -9.31
C ILE A 13 13.13 -1.45 -9.62
N PRO A 14 13.59 -2.23 -8.62
CA PRO A 14 14.59 -3.27 -8.89
C PRO A 14 14.12 -4.26 -9.95
N VAL A 15 15.05 -4.72 -10.79
CA VAL A 15 14.77 -5.75 -11.80
C VAL A 15 14.16 -7.00 -11.17
N SER A 16 14.65 -7.38 -9.98
CA SER A 16 14.12 -8.53 -9.24
C SER A 16 12.64 -8.37 -8.90
N THR A 17 12.20 -7.16 -8.58
CA THR A 17 10.78 -6.86 -8.31
C THR A 17 9.95 -7.02 -9.58
N LEU A 18 10.44 -6.55 -10.72
CA LEU A 18 9.74 -6.68 -11.99
C LEU A 18 9.62 -8.16 -12.42
N ARG A 19 10.66 -8.96 -12.18
CA ARG A 19 10.63 -10.41 -12.43
C ARG A 19 9.61 -11.09 -11.53
N TYR A 20 9.53 -10.67 -10.27
CA TYR A 20 8.55 -11.17 -9.32
C TYR A 20 7.12 -10.85 -9.78
N TYR A 21 6.86 -9.63 -10.23
CA TYR A 21 5.54 -9.24 -10.76
C TYR A 21 5.15 -10.08 -11.98
N ASP A 22 6.08 -10.31 -12.88
CA ASP A 22 5.83 -11.17 -14.05
C ASP A 22 5.51 -12.60 -13.62
N LYS A 23 6.29 -13.14 -12.69
CA LYS A 23 6.07 -14.47 -12.14
C LYS A 23 4.69 -14.60 -11.48
N GLU A 24 4.24 -13.56 -10.79
CA GLU A 24 2.94 -13.54 -10.13
C GLU A 24 1.78 -13.26 -11.11
N GLY A 25 2.09 -13.09 -12.39
CA GLY A 25 1.07 -12.91 -13.42
C GLY A 25 0.51 -11.50 -13.54
N LEU A 26 1.24 -10.49 -13.08
CA LEU A 26 0.77 -9.11 -13.15
C LEU A 26 0.89 -8.49 -14.53
N PHE A 27 1.60 -9.15 -15.46
CA PHE A 27 1.73 -8.72 -16.85
C PHE A 27 1.21 -9.82 -17.77
N PRO A 28 -0.14 -10.01 -17.85
CA PRO A 28 -0.72 -11.16 -18.55
C PRO A 28 -0.41 -11.21 -20.04
N ASN A 29 -0.13 -10.07 -20.66
CA ASN A 29 0.13 -9.97 -22.10
C ASN A 29 1.58 -9.61 -22.41
N LEU A 30 2.49 -9.83 -21.47
CA LEU A 30 3.90 -9.51 -21.67
C LEU A 30 4.50 -10.34 -22.79
N GLU A 31 5.08 -9.65 -23.79
CA GLU A 31 5.75 -10.29 -24.90
C GLU A 31 7.16 -10.72 -24.51
N ARG A 32 7.65 -11.79 -25.17
CA ARG A 32 9.00 -12.29 -25.00
C ARG A 32 9.62 -12.55 -26.35
N ALA A 33 10.85 -12.09 -26.54
CA ALA A 33 11.67 -12.47 -27.68
C ALA A 33 12.68 -13.50 -27.17
N GLY A 34 12.39 -14.78 -27.36
CA GLY A 34 13.11 -15.85 -26.66
C GLY A 34 12.84 -15.78 -25.17
N ASN A 35 13.89 -15.68 -24.36
CA ASN A 35 13.76 -15.50 -22.91
C ASN A 35 13.81 -14.04 -22.47
N ILE A 36 13.81 -13.11 -23.43
CA ILE A 36 13.93 -11.67 -23.13
C ILE A 36 12.55 -11.05 -23.08
N ARG A 37 12.22 -10.44 -21.93
CA ARG A 37 10.97 -9.73 -21.72
C ARG A 37 10.95 -8.41 -22.47
N ARG A 38 9.81 -8.11 -23.11
CA ARG A 38 9.59 -6.87 -23.85
C ARG A 38 8.37 -6.15 -23.31
N PHE A 39 8.61 -4.97 -22.76
CA PHE A 39 7.56 -4.14 -22.15
C PHE A 39 7.09 -3.09 -23.17
N GLY A 40 5.79 -3.11 -23.50
CA GLY A 40 5.17 -2.09 -24.32
C GLY A 40 4.50 -1.01 -23.47
N GLU A 41 3.86 -0.06 -24.13
CA GLU A 41 3.16 1.03 -23.45
C GLU A 41 2.06 0.52 -22.51
N ASN A 42 1.36 -0.56 -22.89
CA ASN A 42 0.31 -1.15 -22.06
C ASN A 42 0.88 -1.70 -20.75
N GLU A 43 2.05 -2.32 -20.80
CA GLU A 43 2.74 -2.83 -19.61
C GLU A 43 3.22 -1.70 -18.72
N LEU A 44 3.67 -0.58 -19.30
CA LEU A 44 4.07 0.59 -18.51
C LEU A 44 2.87 1.23 -17.80
N GLU A 45 1.74 1.34 -18.49
CA GLU A 45 0.48 1.82 -17.90
C GLU A 45 0.04 0.91 -16.76
N LEU A 46 0.09 -0.39 -16.97
CA LEU A 46 -0.27 -1.38 -15.97
C LEU A 46 0.66 -1.29 -14.75
N LEU A 47 1.96 -1.11 -14.99
CA LEU A 47 2.94 -0.97 -13.91
C LEU A 47 2.65 0.29 -13.06
N ARG A 48 2.24 1.40 -13.68
CA ARG A 48 1.82 2.60 -12.94
C ARG A 48 0.63 2.29 -12.01
N ILE A 49 -0.34 1.55 -12.52
CA ILE A 49 -1.51 1.12 -11.75
C ILE A 49 -1.09 0.21 -10.59
N ILE A 50 -0.23 -0.77 -10.85
CA ILE A 50 0.28 -1.69 -9.83
C ILE A 50 0.98 -0.93 -8.71
N GLU A 51 1.86 0.00 -9.04
CA GLU A 51 2.58 0.80 -8.04
C GLU A 51 1.63 1.69 -7.23
N CYS A 52 0.61 2.26 -7.88
CA CYS A 52 -0.44 3.00 -7.21
C CYS A 52 -1.21 2.15 -6.20
N LEU A 53 -1.63 0.96 -6.61
CA LEU A 53 -2.39 0.04 -5.75
C LEU A 53 -1.56 -0.48 -4.58
N LYS A 54 -0.28 -0.72 -4.78
CA LYS A 54 0.62 -1.09 -3.68
C LYS A 54 0.67 -0.02 -2.59
N LYS A 55 0.66 1.24 -2.97
CA LYS A 55 0.65 2.36 -2.01
C LYS A 55 -0.61 2.38 -1.14
N THR A 56 -1.71 1.80 -1.61
CA THR A 56 -2.94 1.69 -0.84
C THR A 56 -2.91 0.54 0.17
N GLY A 57 -1.85 -0.25 0.19
CA GLY A 57 -1.71 -1.39 1.07
C GLY A 57 -2.29 -2.69 0.53
N LEU A 58 -2.76 -2.71 -0.73
CA LEU A 58 -3.19 -3.96 -1.35
C LEU A 58 -2.01 -4.91 -1.52
N GLU A 59 -2.23 -6.17 -1.19
CA GLU A 59 -1.24 -7.22 -1.38
C GLU A 59 -1.17 -7.62 -2.85
N ILE A 60 -0.05 -8.23 -3.25
CA ILE A 60 0.15 -8.65 -4.64
C ILE A 60 -0.96 -9.58 -5.12
N LYS A 61 -1.44 -10.50 -4.29
CA LYS A 61 -2.54 -11.40 -4.65
C LYS A 61 -3.83 -10.65 -5.00
N ASP A 62 -4.12 -9.55 -4.32
CA ASP A 62 -5.31 -8.72 -4.58
C ASP A 62 -5.12 -7.88 -5.84
N ILE A 63 -3.92 -7.39 -6.07
CA ILE A 63 -3.57 -6.67 -7.30
C ILE A 63 -3.69 -7.61 -8.50
N LYS A 64 -3.20 -8.85 -8.38
CA LYS A 64 -3.35 -9.89 -9.41
C LYS A 64 -4.83 -10.14 -9.72
N ARG A 65 -5.63 -10.29 -8.68
CA ARG A 65 -7.08 -10.48 -8.84
C ARG A 65 -7.72 -9.30 -9.57
N PHE A 66 -7.33 -8.09 -9.24
CA PHE A 66 -7.80 -6.89 -9.94
C PHE A 66 -7.39 -6.88 -11.40
N VAL A 67 -6.13 -7.19 -11.70
CA VAL A 67 -5.63 -7.28 -13.09
C VAL A 67 -6.44 -8.32 -13.88
N ASP A 68 -6.70 -9.48 -13.31
CA ASP A 68 -7.50 -10.52 -13.96
C ASP A 68 -8.93 -10.06 -14.22
N MET A 69 -9.55 -9.36 -13.27
CA MET A 69 -10.90 -8.82 -13.44
C MET A 69 -10.97 -7.77 -14.54
N VAL A 70 -9.92 -6.93 -14.66
CA VAL A 70 -9.85 -5.95 -15.76
C VAL A 70 -9.78 -6.67 -17.10
N GLN A 71 -9.05 -7.77 -17.21
CA GLN A 71 -9.00 -8.58 -18.44
C GLN A 71 -10.35 -9.18 -18.80
N GLU A 72 -11.14 -9.59 -17.80
CA GLU A 72 -12.50 -10.11 -18.03
C GLU A 72 -13.48 -9.05 -18.48
N GLY A 73 -13.26 -7.79 -18.15
CA GLY A 73 -14.06 -6.66 -18.62
C GLY A 73 -15.17 -6.21 -17.68
N PRO A 74 -16.16 -5.44 -18.22
CA PRO A 74 -17.17 -4.76 -17.39
C PRO A 74 -18.03 -5.66 -16.50
N SER A 75 -18.17 -6.94 -16.82
CA SER A 75 -18.93 -7.89 -15.99
C SER A 75 -18.38 -8.02 -14.58
N THR A 76 -17.15 -7.55 -14.33
CA THR A 76 -16.48 -7.64 -13.03
C THR A 76 -16.50 -6.33 -12.23
N TYR A 77 -17.23 -5.32 -12.67
CA TYR A 77 -17.28 -4.04 -11.97
C TYR A 77 -17.75 -4.16 -10.52
N ALA A 78 -18.75 -4.99 -10.25
CA ALA A 78 -19.25 -5.19 -8.90
C ALA A 78 -18.16 -5.80 -7.99
N GLU A 79 -17.45 -6.78 -8.49
CA GLU A 79 -16.37 -7.46 -7.76
C GLU A 79 -15.17 -6.53 -7.53
N ARG A 80 -14.82 -5.70 -8.53
CA ARG A 80 -13.78 -4.68 -8.38
C ARG A 80 -14.14 -3.67 -7.30
N ARG A 81 -15.39 -3.24 -7.28
CA ARG A 81 -15.90 -2.34 -6.26
C ARG A 81 -15.81 -2.96 -4.86
N GLN A 82 -16.19 -4.22 -4.73
CA GLN A 82 -16.09 -4.94 -3.45
C GLN A 82 -14.65 -5.02 -2.94
N LEU A 83 -13.69 -5.25 -3.84
CA LEU A 83 -12.28 -5.29 -3.50
C LEU A 83 -11.83 -3.95 -2.85
N PHE A 84 -12.19 -2.83 -3.48
CA PHE A 84 -11.81 -1.52 -2.97
C PHE A 84 -12.61 -1.09 -1.74
N GLU A 85 -13.89 -1.47 -1.64
CA GLU A 85 -14.68 -1.22 -0.43
C GLU A 85 -14.07 -1.92 0.78
N ALA A 86 -13.63 -3.16 0.63
CA ALA A 86 -12.97 -3.90 1.69
C ALA A 86 -11.65 -3.23 2.10
N ARG A 87 -10.85 -2.76 1.12
CA ARG A 87 -9.60 -2.06 1.42
C ARG A 87 -9.85 -0.73 2.11
N LYS A 88 -10.87 0.00 1.68
CA LYS A 88 -11.29 1.26 2.32
C LYS A 88 -11.62 1.05 3.79
N GLU A 89 -12.43 0.05 4.11
CA GLU A 89 -12.80 -0.28 5.49
C GLU A 89 -11.57 -0.58 6.35
N ARG A 90 -10.65 -1.40 5.85
CA ARG A 90 -9.41 -1.70 6.57
C ARG A 90 -8.57 -0.46 6.80
N THR A 91 -8.46 0.42 5.81
CA THR A 91 -7.71 1.67 5.91
C THR A 91 -8.33 2.59 6.96
N GLU A 92 -9.65 2.70 7.00
CA GLU A 92 -10.37 3.48 8.00
C GLU A 92 -10.09 2.95 9.42
N GLN A 93 -10.07 1.62 9.58
CA GLN A 93 -9.73 0.98 10.87
C GLN A 93 -8.27 1.25 11.26
N GLU A 94 -7.34 1.22 10.32
CA GLU A 94 -5.93 1.53 10.54
C GLU A 94 -5.76 3.00 10.98
N ILE A 95 -6.45 3.92 10.33
CA ILE A 95 -6.45 5.33 10.68
C ILE A 95 -6.96 5.53 12.12
N ALA A 96 -8.08 4.90 12.46
CA ALA A 96 -8.65 4.99 13.80
C ALA A 96 -7.69 4.46 14.86
N ARG A 97 -7.02 3.34 14.58
CA ARG A 97 -6.01 2.78 15.48
C ARG A 97 -4.84 3.74 15.69
N LEU A 98 -4.35 4.33 14.60
CA LEU A 98 -3.24 5.28 14.66
C LEU A 98 -3.63 6.56 15.37
N GLN A 99 -4.87 7.03 15.21
CA GLN A 99 -5.39 8.19 15.94
C GLN A 99 -5.41 7.93 17.44
N ARG A 100 -5.83 6.74 17.88
CA ARG A 100 -5.80 6.37 19.30
C ARG A 100 -4.37 6.30 19.83
N ALA A 101 -3.45 5.71 19.04
CA ALA A 101 -2.04 5.66 19.41
C ALA A 101 -1.44 7.06 19.53
N LEU A 102 -1.77 7.94 18.59
CA LEU A 102 -1.29 9.32 18.61
C LEU A 102 -1.80 10.08 19.84
N ALA A 103 -3.08 9.89 20.20
CA ALA A 103 -3.66 10.50 21.40
C ALA A 103 -2.89 10.09 22.66
N MET A 104 -2.52 8.80 22.77
CA MET A 104 -1.72 8.29 23.87
C MET A 104 -0.32 8.93 23.90
N VAL A 105 0.34 9.02 22.75
CA VAL A 105 1.68 9.63 22.65
C VAL A 105 1.61 11.12 23.03
N LYS A 106 0.60 11.85 22.55
CA LYS A 106 0.39 13.26 22.90
C LYS A 106 0.17 13.43 24.40
N PHE A 107 -0.60 12.53 25.01
CA PHE A 107 -0.80 12.53 26.46
C PHE A 107 0.52 12.36 27.20
N LYS A 108 1.36 11.41 26.78
CA LYS A 108 2.69 11.19 27.38
C LYS A 108 3.60 12.41 27.22
N CYS A 109 3.56 13.08 26.08
CA CYS A 109 4.32 14.31 25.87
C CYS A 109 3.89 15.39 26.88
N TRP A 110 2.59 15.61 27.03
CA TRP A 110 2.06 16.55 28.01
C TRP A 110 2.42 16.14 29.45
N TYR A 111 2.28 14.86 29.76
CA TYR A 111 2.55 14.33 31.08
C TYR A 111 3.99 14.62 31.50
N TYR A 112 4.95 14.29 30.69
CA TYR A 112 6.36 14.48 31.05
C TYR A 112 6.83 15.94 30.93
N GLU A 113 6.23 16.71 30.05
CA GLU A 113 6.45 18.16 30.03
C GLU A 113 6.02 18.78 31.35
N THR A 114 4.88 18.38 31.85
CA THR A 114 4.34 18.87 33.13
C THR A 114 5.16 18.35 34.31
N ALA A 115 5.51 17.07 34.32
CA ALA A 115 6.33 16.50 35.39
C ALA A 115 7.72 17.16 35.45
N GLN A 116 8.28 17.52 34.32
CA GLN A 116 9.55 18.23 34.24
C GLN A 116 9.44 19.62 34.85
N LYS A 117 8.36 20.35 34.58
CA LYS A 117 8.09 21.66 35.17
C LYS A 117 7.87 21.59 36.69
N ASP A 118 7.14 20.57 37.14
CA ASP A 118 6.82 20.36 38.54
C ASP A 118 8.00 19.80 39.35
N GLY A 119 8.96 19.15 38.66
CA GLY A 119 10.04 18.44 39.32
C GLY A 119 9.60 17.11 39.94
N GLY A 120 8.42 16.59 39.54
CA GLY A 120 7.88 15.33 40.03
C GLY A 120 6.53 15.00 39.41
N GLU A 121 5.98 13.85 39.77
CA GLU A 121 4.76 13.29 39.15
C GLU A 121 3.56 13.27 40.12
N GLU A 122 3.67 13.78 41.36
CA GLU A 122 2.68 13.60 42.43
C GLU A 122 1.27 14.00 41.98
N ARG A 123 1.09 15.14 41.30
CA ARG A 123 -0.23 15.59 40.88
C ARG A 123 -0.71 14.92 39.61
N LEU A 124 0.17 14.18 38.89
CA LEU A 124 -0.11 13.58 37.60
C LEU A 124 -0.41 12.08 37.67
N ALA A 125 0.07 11.41 38.74
CA ALA A 125 0.08 9.96 38.84
C ALA A 125 -1.28 9.28 38.67
N LYS A 126 -2.39 9.99 38.90
CA LYS A 126 -3.76 9.47 38.80
C LYS A 126 -4.50 9.95 37.55
N ILE A 127 -3.86 10.75 36.70
CA ILE A 127 -4.51 11.25 35.49
C ILE A 127 -4.50 10.17 34.40
N ILE A 128 -5.69 9.85 33.89
CA ILE A 128 -5.88 8.87 32.82
C ILE A 128 -6.25 9.65 31.56
N PRO A 129 -5.60 9.37 30.42
CA PRO A 129 -5.93 10.08 29.19
C PRO A 129 -7.33 9.72 28.68
N ASP A 130 -8.00 10.68 28.04
CA ASP A 130 -9.29 10.47 27.42
C ASP A 130 -9.19 9.41 26.32
N GLY A 131 -10.18 8.55 26.24
CA GLY A 131 -10.26 7.54 25.19
C GLY A 131 -9.51 6.24 25.44
N LEU A 132 -9.03 6.05 26.65
CA LEU A 132 -8.43 4.78 27.07
C LEU A 132 -9.49 3.85 27.66
#